data_140c16a67526726c15d875c4cd7068c7
#
_entry.id   140c16a67526726c15d875c4cd7068c7
#
_cell.length_a   1.000
_cell.length_b   1.000
_cell.length_c   1.000
_cell.angle_alpha   90.00
_cell.angle_beta   90.00
_cell.angle_gamma   90.00
#
_symmetry.space_group_name_H-M   'P 1'
#
loop_
_entity.id
_entity.type
_entity.pdbx_description
1 polymer ?
#
loop_
_entity_poly.entity_id
_entity_poly.type
_entity_poly.pdbx_seq_one_letter_code
_entity_poly.pdbx_strand_id
1 'polypeptide(L)'
;MSQIRAFLAIDLDDDLKPKIHKIIKEFKQIDADIKYVDLQNLHFTLKFFGDIDTDGIDLISSKIENVIKDFDSFNIKIKGCGAFPNTNRIKVIWVGLDEDEILKNLHDRLDKEFNSIGFDLDKKYSSHLTIGRMKSAKGKADVKKTMETNKTVDIGTMEVNTIILKKSTLTPSGPIYEDLIEYRL
;
A
#
# COMPACT_ATOMS: atom_id res chain seq x y z
N MET A 1 22.16 -16.52 -9.48
CA MET A 1 20.76 -16.59 -9.00
C MET A 1 20.04 -15.37 -9.55
N SER A 2 18.81 -15.53 -10.02
CA SER A 2 18.04 -14.38 -10.51
C SER A 2 17.45 -13.63 -9.31
N GLN A 3 17.64 -12.32 -9.27
CA GLN A 3 17.02 -11.48 -8.23
C GLN A 3 15.69 -10.95 -8.73
N ILE A 4 14.73 -10.85 -7.82
CA ILE A 4 13.45 -10.23 -8.05
C ILE A 4 13.17 -9.17 -6.98
N ARG A 5 12.52 -8.08 -7.37
CA ARG A 5 12.05 -7.08 -6.42
C ARG A 5 10.68 -7.47 -5.90
N ALA A 6 10.60 -7.73 -4.59
CA ALA A 6 9.39 -8.27 -3.98
C ALA A 6 8.82 -7.39 -2.86
N PHE A 7 7.50 -7.52 -2.65
CA PHE A 7 6.79 -6.89 -1.55
C PHE A 7 5.53 -7.70 -1.21
N LEU A 8 5.06 -7.58 0.03
CA LEU A 8 3.83 -8.17 0.53
C LEU A 8 2.75 -7.10 0.61
N ALA A 9 1.56 -7.39 0.12
CA ALA A 9 0.47 -6.41 0.02
C ALA A 9 -0.92 -7.04 0.16
N ILE A 10 -1.89 -6.14 0.38
CA ILE A 10 -3.33 -6.41 0.28
C ILE A 10 -3.84 -5.56 -0.88
N ASP A 11 -4.45 -6.17 -1.88
CA ASP A 11 -5.05 -5.47 -3.01
C ASP A 11 -6.36 -4.79 -2.61
N LEU A 12 -6.65 -3.65 -3.23
CA LEU A 12 -7.93 -2.96 -3.04
C LEU A 12 -9.03 -3.70 -3.78
N ASP A 13 -10.16 -3.94 -3.11
CA ASP A 13 -11.34 -4.51 -3.73
C ASP A 13 -11.81 -3.69 -4.94
N ASP A 14 -12.21 -4.38 -5.99
CA ASP A 14 -12.66 -3.77 -7.24
C ASP A 14 -13.86 -2.83 -7.04
N ASP A 15 -14.77 -3.17 -6.14
CA ASP A 15 -15.96 -2.36 -5.80
C ASP A 15 -15.62 -0.99 -5.21
N LEU A 16 -14.43 -0.84 -4.60
CA LEU A 16 -13.98 0.41 -4.01
C LEU A 16 -13.14 1.27 -4.97
N LYS A 17 -12.60 0.68 -6.04
CA LYS A 17 -11.79 1.39 -7.05
C LYS A 17 -12.52 2.60 -7.68
N PRO A 18 -13.83 2.54 -8.01
CA PRO A 18 -14.55 3.71 -8.53
C PRO A 18 -14.56 4.90 -7.55
N LYS A 19 -14.64 4.66 -6.24
CA LYS A 19 -14.62 5.72 -5.23
C LYS A 19 -13.24 6.37 -5.13
N ILE A 20 -12.17 5.57 -5.16
CA ILE A 20 -10.79 6.09 -5.24
C ILE A 20 -10.58 6.86 -6.55
N HIS A 21 -11.10 6.36 -7.66
CA HIS A 21 -11.02 7.06 -8.95
C HIS A 21 -11.69 8.44 -8.91
N LYS A 22 -12.81 8.57 -8.20
CA LYS A 22 -13.47 9.88 -8.00
C LYS A 22 -12.54 10.87 -7.30
N ILE A 23 -11.85 10.45 -6.24
CA ILE A 23 -10.87 11.29 -5.54
C ILE A 23 -9.70 11.65 -6.47
N ILE A 24 -9.15 10.68 -7.18
CA ILE A 24 -8.07 10.93 -8.15
C ILE A 24 -8.52 11.95 -9.22
N LYS A 25 -9.77 11.89 -9.68
CA LYS A 25 -10.31 12.89 -10.63
C LYS A 25 -10.33 14.29 -10.06
N GLU A 26 -10.62 14.48 -8.79
CA GLU A 26 -10.56 15.80 -8.14
C GLU A 26 -9.15 16.37 -8.17
N PHE A 27 -8.13 15.55 -7.87
CA PHE A 27 -6.72 15.96 -7.99
C PHE A 27 -6.32 16.25 -9.45
N LYS A 28 -6.86 15.51 -10.42
CA LYS A 28 -6.58 15.73 -11.86
C LYS A 28 -7.13 17.04 -12.41
N GLN A 29 -8.05 17.72 -11.70
CA GLN A 29 -8.51 19.06 -12.06
C GLN A 29 -7.50 20.16 -11.72
N ILE A 30 -6.48 19.82 -10.91
CA ILE A 30 -5.46 20.76 -10.46
C ILE A 30 -4.32 20.77 -11.48
N ASP A 31 -3.82 21.95 -11.82
CA ASP A 31 -2.59 22.10 -12.62
C ASP A 31 -1.36 21.78 -11.74
N ALA A 32 -1.16 20.51 -11.47
CA ALA A 32 -0.10 19.97 -10.61
C ALA A 32 0.63 18.82 -11.31
N ASP A 33 1.92 18.68 -10.99
CA ASP A 33 2.77 17.62 -11.53
C ASP A 33 2.71 16.39 -10.63
N ILE A 34 1.68 15.54 -10.85
CA ILE A 34 1.41 14.34 -10.06
C ILE A 34 1.46 13.11 -10.96
N LYS A 35 2.27 12.11 -10.59
CA LYS A 35 2.18 10.76 -11.15
C LYS A 35 1.18 9.96 -10.33
N TYR A 36 0.04 9.65 -10.92
CA TYR A 36 -1.00 8.83 -10.28
C TYR A 36 -0.67 7.34 -10.37
N VAL A 37 -1.18 6.58 -9.40
CA VAL A 37 -1.15 5.11 -9.42
C VAL A 37 -2.32 4.61 -10.25
N ASP A 38 -2.07 3.62 -11.11
CA ASP A 38 -3.14 2.96 -11.87
C ASP A 38 -4.08 2.21 -10.92
N LEU A 39 -5.38 2.25 -11.22
CA LEU A 39 -6.40 1.66 -10.33
C LEU A 39 -6.19 0.17 -10.06
N GLN A 40 -5.66 -0.56 -11.04
CA GLN A 40 -5.32 -1.98 -10.91
C GLN A 40 -4.11 -2.26 -10.02
N ASN A 41 -3.29 -1.23 -9.75
CA ASN A 41 -2.08 -1.31 -8.92
C ASN A 41 -2.30 -0.80 -7.50
N LEU A 42 -3.54 -0.44 -7.14
CA LEU A 42 -3.87 0.07 -5.81
C LEU A 42 -3.81 -1.05 -4.76
N HIS A 43 -2.96 -0.87 -3.76
CA HIS A 43 -2.76 -1.86 -2.71
C HIS A 43 -2.30 -1.20 -1.39
N PHE A 44 -2.50 -1.89 -0.28
CA PHE A 44 -1.88 -1.59 1.00
C PHE A 44 -0.61 -2.42 1.15
N THR A 45 0.54 -1.78 1.22
CA THR A 45 1.81 -2.51 1.41
C THR A 45 1.95 -2.94 2.87
N LEU A 46 2.24 -4.22 3.09
CA LEU A 46 2.60 -4.76 4.40
C LEU A 46 4.11 -4.75 4.62
N LYS A 47 4.90 -5.15 3.60
CA LYS A 47 6.36 -5.17 3.70
C LYS A 47 7.01 -5.05 2.32
N PHE A 48 8.03 -4.19 2.23
CA PHE A 48 8.95 -4.20 1.10
C PHE A 48 10.19 -5.03 1.43
N PHE A 49 10.47 -6.04 0.61
CA PHE A 49 11.67 -6.88 0.77
C PHE A 49 12.86 -6.34 -0.05
N GLY A 50 12.59 -5.50 -1.05
CA GLY A 50 13.61 -5.07 -2.01
C GLY A 50 13.97 -6.19 -2.98
N ASP A 51 15.23 -6.20 -3.41
CA ASP A 51 15.73 -7.23 -4.32
C ASP A 51 16.13 -8.47 -3.50
N ILE A 52 15.47 -9.60 -3.76
CA ILE A 52 15.68 -10.88 -3.08
C ILE A 52 16.06 -11.95 -4.11
N ASP A 53 16.81 -12.93 -3.67
CA ASP A 53 17.06 -14.13 -4.49
C ASP A 53 15.80 -15.00 -4.52
N THR A 54 15.58 -15.70 -5.62
CA THR A 54 14.43 -16.59 -5.79
C THR A 54 14.32 -17.65 -4.70
N ASP A 55 15.44 -18.11 -4.19
CA ASP A 55 15.50 -19.10 -3.08
C ASP A 55 15.00 -18.50 -1.74
N GLY A 56 15.02 -17.17 -1.60
CA GLY A 56 14.46 -16.45 -0.44
C GLY A 56 12.94 -16.46 -0.38
N ILE A 57 12.26 -16.74 -1.50
CA ILE A 57 10.79 -16.76 -1.57
C ILE A 57 10.20 -17.82 -0.64
N ASP A 58 10.77 -19.03 -0.64
CA ASP A 58 10.28 -20.14 0.19
C ASP A 58 10.42 -19.82 1.67
N LEU A 59 11.53 -19.17 2.04
CA LEU A 59 11.77 -18.76 3.41
C LEU A 59 10.79 -17.68 3.87
N ILE A 60 10.57 -16.67 3.05
CA ILE A 60 9.55 -15.62 3.29
C ILE A 60 8.16 -16.25 3.40
N SER A 61 7.82 -17.16 2.48
CA SER A 61 6.53 -17.87 2.45
C SER A 61 6.28 -18.63 3.76
N SER A 62 7.25 -19.40 4.22
CA SER A 62 7.14 -20.13 5.49
C SER A 62 6.87 -19.22 6.69
N LYS A 63 7.46 -18.02 6.71
CA LYS A 63 7.24 -17.02 7.77
C LYS A 63 5.84 -16.42 7.70
N ILE A 64 5.35 -16.16 6.49
CA ILE A 64 3.97 -15.67 6.28
C ILE A 64 2.98 -16.72 6.78
N GLU A 65 3.09 -17.96 6.34
CA GLU A 65 2.21 -19.07 6.73
C GLU A 65 2.18 -19.29 8.26
N ASN A 66 3.32 -19.14 8.93
CA ASN A 66 3.39 -19.25 10.39
C ASN A 66 2.59 -18.17 11.12
N VAL A 67 2.50 -16.98 10.55
CA VAL A 67 1.75 -15.87 11.18
C VAL A 67 0.27 -15.95 10.87
N ILE A 68 -0.08 -16.15 9.59
CA ILE A 68 -1.48 -16.01 9.14
C ILE A 68 -2.40 -17.08 9.69
N LYS A 69 -1.89 -18.27 10.05
CA LYS A 69 -2.69 -19.34 10.68
C LYS A 69 -3.42 -18.92 11.96
N ASP A 70 -2.97 -17.83 12.58
CA ASP A 70 -3.56 -17.27 13.80
C ASP A 70 -4.50 -16.09 13.51
N PHE A 71 -4.78 -15.81 12.24
CA PHE A 71 -5.67 -14.74 11.82
C PHE A 71 -6.84 -15.32 11.01
N ASP A 72 -8.04 -14.89 11.35
CA ASP A 72 -9.21 -15.01 10.48
C ASP A 72 -9.30 -13.78 9.57
N SER A 73 -10.16 -13.85 8.54
CA SER A 73 -10.50 -12.67 7.74
C SER A 73 -11.06 -11.55 8.62
N PHE A 74 -10.73 -10.30 8.30
CA PHE A 74 -11.16 -9.13 9.05
C PHE A 74 -11.50 -7.97 8.13
N ASN A 75 -12.30 -7.04 8.64
CA ASN A 75 -12.67 -5.83 7.90
C ASN A 75 -11.71 -4.68 8.19
N ILE A 76 -11.40 -3.91 7.14
CA ILE A 76 -10.75 -2.60 7.24
C ILE A 76 -11.66 -1.53 6.67
N LYS A 77 -11.73 -0.38 7.34
CA LYS A 77 -12.47 0.78 6.85
C LYS A 77 -11.51 1.79 6.24
N ILE A 78 -11.71 2.04 4.94
CA ILE A 78 -10.88 2.97 4.17
C ILE A 78 -11.47 4.36 4.27
N LYS A 79 -10.69 5.31 4.81
CA LYS A 79 -11.18 6.65 5.14
C LYS A 79 -10.04 7.66 5.16
N GLY A 80 -10.36 8.85 4.70
CA GLY A 80 -9.50 10.02 4.77
C GLY A 80 -8.40 10.04 3.72
N CYS A 81 -7.91 11.25 3.46
CA CYS A 81 -6.82 11.51 2.53
C CYS A 81 -5.72 12.30 3.24
N GLY A 82 -4.48 12.03 2.90
CA GLY A 82 -3.35 12.71 3.50
C GLY A 82 -2.09 12.63 2.64
N ALA A 83 -0.97 13.08 3.22
CA ALA A 83 0.31 13.11 2.53
C ALA A 83 1.49 12.70 3.41
N PHE A 84 2.50 12.13 2.75
CA PHE A 84 3.82 11.95 3.36
C PHE A 84 4.85 12.89 2.74
N PRO A 85 5.84 13.37 3.53
CA PRO A 85 5.94 13.23 4.98
C PRO A 85 4.90 14.05 5.77
N ASN A 86 4.32 15.10 5.17
CA ASN A 86 3.25 15.94 5.72
C ASN A 86 2.66 16.86 4.64
N THR A 87 1.60 17.60 4.97
CA THR A 87 0.89 18.49 4.03
C THR A 87 1.68 19.75 3.65
N ASN A 88 2.77 20.09 4.37
CA ASN A 88 3.67 21.18 4.00
C ASN A 88 4.77 20.75 3.03
N ARG A 89 5.06 19.44 2.96
CA ARG A 89 6.04 18.85 2.04
C ARG A 89 5.44 17.58 1.43
N ILE A 90 4.52 17.75 0.49
CA ILE A 90 3.81 16.65 -0.14
C ILE A 90 4.75 15.94 -1.14
N LYS A 91 5.02 14.66 -0.88
CA LYS A 91 5.71 13.76 -1.82
C LYS A 91 4.78 12.65 -2.28
N VAL A 92 4.00 12.10 -1.35
CA VAL A 92 3.06 11.00 -1.59
C VAL A 92 1.68 11.44 -1.14
N ILE A 93 0.68 11.24 -1.99
CA ILE A 93 -0.73 11.44 -1.67
C ILE A 93 -1.33 10.05 -1.43
N TRP A 94 -2.03 9.88 -0.33
CA TRP A 94 -2.58 8.59 0.08
C TRP A 94 -4.01 8.70 0.61
N VAL A 95 -4.69 7.57 0.58
CA VAL A 95 -5.95 7.33 1.30
C VAL A 95 -5.63 6.40 2.47
N GLY A 96 -6.15 6.71 3.65
CA GLY A 96 -5.85 6.03 4.89
C GLY A 96 -6.89 5.00 5.31
N LEU A 97 -6.70 4.50 6.52
CA LEU A 97 -7.62 3.59 7.21
C LEU A 97 -8.13 4.26 8.50
N ASP A 98 -9.36 3.90 8.86
CA ASP A 98 -9.98 4.19 10.15
C ASP A 98 -10.00 2.89 10.95
N GLU A 99 -9.44 2.89 12.17
CA GLU A 99 -9.35 1.70 13.03
C GLU A 99 -8.63 0.50 12.37
N ASP A 100 -7.30 0.57 12.31
CA ASP A 100 -6.47 -0.43 11.65
C ASP A 100 -5.70 -1.35 12.63
N GLU A 101 -6.19 -1.55 13.84
CA GLU A 101 -5.49 -2.29 14.91
C GLU A 101 -5.17 -3.74 14.52
N ILE A 102 -6.11 -4.46 13.89
CA ILE A 102 -5.90 -5.84 13.45
C ILE A 102 -4.82 -5.88 12.38
N LEU A 103 -4.88 -4.97 11.41
CA LEU A 103 -3.88 -4.87 10.34
C LEU A 103 -2.49 -4.52 10.88
N LYS A 104 -2.41 -3.64 11.88
CA LYS A 104 -1.16 -3.34 12.57
C LYS A 104 -0.60 -4.54 13.31
N ASN A 105 -1.47 -5.30 14.00
CA ASN A 105 -1.04 -6.53 14.68
C ASN A 105 -0.51 -7.56 13.68
N LEU A 106 -1.20 -7.76 12.56
CA LEU A 106 -0.73 -8.62 11.47
C LEU A 106 0.65 -8.16 10.96
N HIS A 107 0.78 -6.85 10.64
CA HIS A 107 2.04 -6.27 10.22
C HIS A 107 3.16 -6.51 11.24
N ASP A 108 2.93 -6.20 12.51
CA ASP A 108 3.96 -6.28 13.56
C ASP A 108 4.44 -7.72 13.79
N ARG A 109 3.55 -8.70 13.67
CA ARG A 109 3.89 -10.12 13.75
C ARG A 109 4.69 -10.56 12.53
N LEU A 110 4.27 -10.18 11.33
CA LEU A 110 4.99 -10.47 10.10
C LEU A 110 6.38 -9.82 10.11
N ASP A 111 6.47 -8.56 10.52
CA ASP A 111 7.74 -7.81 10.55
C ASP A 111 8.78 -8.44 11.50
N LYS A 112 8.34 -8.94 12.66
CA LYS A 112 9.20 -9.72 13.58
C LYS A 112 9.69 -11.02 12.98
N GLU A 113 8.80 -11.77 12.29
CA GLU A 113 9.19 -13.01 11.62
C GLU A 113 10.17 -12.76 10.48
N PHE A 114 9.97 -11.69 9.69
CA PHE A 114 10.92 -11.30 8.64
C PHE A 114 12.24 -10.81 9.23
N ASN A 115 12.23 -10.14 10.36
CA ASN A 115 13.46 -9.75 11.05
C ASN A 115 14.28 -10.97 11.49
N SER A 116 13.63 -12.06 11.89
CA SER A 116 14.31 -13.30 12.26
C SER A 116 15.11 -13.96 11.12
N ILE A 117 14.83 -13.57 9.88
CA ILE A 117 15.51 -14.07 8.66
C ILE A 117 16.33 -12.99 7.96
N GLY A 118 16.60 -11.86 8.62
CA GLY A 118 17.56 -10.84 8.21
C GLY A 118 17.00 -9.60 7.57
N PHE A 119 15.69 -9.41 7.52
CA PHE A 119 15.10 -8.14 7.08
C PHE A 119 15.05 -7.13 8.23
N ASP A 120 15.28 -5.86 7.92
CA ASP A 120 15.19 -4.80 8.91
C ASP A 120 13.74 -4.61 9.39
N LEU A 121 13.57 -4.32 10.69
CA LEU A 121 12.28 -3.91 11.23
C LEU A 121 11.84 -2.56 10.65
N ASP A 122 10.55 -2.43 10.36
CA ASP A 122 9.97 -1.17 9.95
C ASP A 122 9.95 -0.17 11.13
N LYS A 123 10.66 0.94 11.00
CA LYS A 123 10.76 1.95 12.07
C LYS A 123 9.42 2.58 12.43
N LYS A 124 8.53 2.67 11.47
CA LYS A 124 7.18 3.21 11.62
C LYS A 124 6.29 2.66 10.50
N TYR A 125 5.36 1.82 10.87
CA TYR A 125 4.33 1.36 9.96
C TYR A 125 3.12 2.30 9.99
N SER A 126 2.59 2.60 8.84
CA SER A 126 1.35 3.36 8.67
C SER A 126 0.63 2.82 7.45
N SER A 127 -0.48 2.14 7.69
CA SER A 127 -1.31 1.57 6.62
C SER A 127 -1.88 2.68 5.74
N HIS A 128 -1.59 2.64 4.45
CA HIS A 128 -2.06 3.62 3.49
C HIS A 128 -2.12 3.07 2.08
N LEU A 129 -3.04 3.61 1.30
CA LEU A 129 -3.19 3.37 -0.13
C LEU A 129 -2.59 4.54 -0.89
N THR A 130 -1.45 4.38 -1.52
CA THR A 130 -0.85 5.44 -2.34
C THR A 130 -1.69 5.65 -3.61
N ILE A 131 -2.18 6.88 -3.83
CA ILE A 131 -2.93 7.26 -5.03
C ILE A 131 -2.15 8.14 -6.00
N GLY A 132 -1.07 8.78 -5.54
CA GLY A 132 -0.24 9.60 -6.40
C GLY A 132 1.05 10.07 -5.73
N ARG A 133 1.99 10.54 -6.55
CA ARG A 133 3.28 11.08 -6.11
C ARG A 133 3.55 12.40 -6.81
N MET A 134 3.77 13.47 -6.04
CA MET A 134 4.17 14.76 -6.59
C MET A 134 5.59 14.68 -7.16
N LYS A 135 5.75 15.19 -8.38
CA LYS A 135 7.05 15.26 -9.07
C LYS A 135 7.74 16.60 -8.89
N SER A 136 6.97 17.66 -8.62
CA SER A 136 7.45 19.01 -8.34
C SER A 136 6.55 19.71 -7.34
N ALA A 137 6.87 20.96 -6.98
CA ALA A 137 6.05 21.79 -6.10
C ALA A 137 4.88 22.50 -6.82
N LYS A 138 4.72 22.28 -8.14
CA LYS A 138 3.66 22.90 -8.93
C LYS A 138 2.28 22.48 -8.41
N GLY A 139 1.38 23.44 -8.19
CA GLY A 139 0.01 23.21 -7.74
C GLY A 139 -0.13 22.75 -6.28
N LYS A 140 0.96 22.78 -5.48
CA LYS A 140 0.96 22.27 -4.11
C LYS A 140 -0.12 22.87 -3.21
N ALA A 141 -0.44 24.16 -3.35
CA ALA A 141 -1.46 24.81 -2.53
C ALA A 141 -2.85 24.23 -2.81
N ASP A 142 -3.19 24.02 -4.09
CA ASP A 142 -4.47 23.46 -4.50
C ASP A 142 -4.56 21.96 -4.16
N VAL A 143 -3.44 21.23 -4.30
CA VAL A 143 -3.34 19.84 -3.84
C VAL A 143 -3.62 19.73 -2.34
N LYS A 144 -3.03 20.62 -1.53
CA LYS A 144 -3.28 20.68 -0.09
C LYS A 144 -4.76 20.98 0.21
N LYS A 145 -5.37 21.91 -0.49
CA LYS A 145 -6.78 22.27 -0.33
C LYS A 145 -7.70 21.08 -0.66
N THR A 146 -7.47 20.40 -1.78
CA THR A 146 -8.25 19.22 -2.19
C THR A 146 -8.07 18.08 -1.18
N MET A 147 -6.89 17.93 -0.62
CA MET A 147 -6.62 16.94 0.42
C MET A 147 -7.38 17.25 1.71
N GLU A 148 -7.42 18.51 2.15
CA GLU A 148 -8.19 18.92 3.33
C GLU A 148 -9.69 18.70 3.14
N THR A 149 -10.22 18.92 1.92
CA THR A 149 -11.62 18.62 1.56
C THR A 149 -11.92 17.12 1.70
N ASN A 150 -10.95 16.27 1.37
CA ASN A 150 -11.07 14.81 1.44
C ASN A 150 -10.52 14.19 2.73
N LYS A 151 -10.16 15.00 3.73
CA LYS A 151 -9.52 14.54 4.97
C LYS A 151 -10.31 13.48 5.74
N THR A 152 -11.63 13.51 5.65
CA THR A 152 -12.53 12.58 6.34
C THR A 152 -13.42 11.79 5.38
N VAL A 153 -13.08 11.78 4.08
CA VAL A 153 -13.87 11.08 3.07
C VAL A 153 -14.00 9.60 3.41
N ASP A 154 -15.21 9.08 3.41
CA ASP A 154 -15.49 7.65 3.61
C ASP A 154 -15.51 6.93 2.26
N ILE A 155 -14.55 6.03 2.06
CA ILE A 155 -14.44 5.20 0.85
C ILE A 155 -15.28 3.94 0.99
N GLY A 156 -15.28 3.34 2.17
CA GLY A 156 -16.02 2.13 2.49
C GLY A 156 -15.20 1.12 3.27
N THR A 157 -15.79 -0.05 3.42
CA THR A 157 -15.19 -1.17 4.14
C THR A 157 -14.92 -2.30 3.16
N MET A 158 -13.79 -2.97 3.31
CA MET A 158 -13.48 -4.21 2.60
C MET A 158 -13.05 -5.29 3.59
N GLU A 159 -13.29 -6.55 3.22
CA GLU A 159 -12.81 -7.70 3.95
C GLU A 159 -11.37 -8.04 3.48
N VAL A 160 -10.46 -8.18 4.43
CA VAL A 160 -9.12 -8.72 4.19
C VAL A 160 -9.16 -10.21 4.45
N ASN A 161 -9.16 -11.00 3.41
CA ASN A 161 -9.15 -12.47 3.47
C ASN A 161 -7.92 -13.05 2.75
N THR A 162 -7.12 -12.20 2.12
CA THR A 162 -5.95 -12.61 1.32
C THR A 162 -4.86 -11.56 1.44
N ILE A 163 -3.63 -12.01 1.61
CA ILE A 163 -2.42 -11.20 1.44
C ILE A 163 -1.58 -11.82 0.32
N ILE A 164 -0.87 -10.99 -0.44
CA ILE A 164 -0.23 -11.43 -1.69
C ILE A 164 1.24 -11.03 -1.69
N LEU A 165 2.11 -12.00 -1.90
CA LEU A 165 3.51 -11.75 -2.24
C LEU A 165 3.60 -11.40 -3.72
N LYS A 166 4.08 -10.20 -4.02
CA LYS A 166 4.13 -9.65 -5.37
C LYS A 166 5.56 -9.37 -5.82
N LYS A 167 5.80 -9.54 -7.11
CA LYS A 167 7.01 -9.06 -7.79
C LYS A 167 6.73 -7.71 -8.44
N SER A 168 7.70 -6.81 -8.35
CA SER A 168 7.68 -5.50 -9.00
C SER A 168 8.72 -5.42 -10.09
N THR A 169 8.30 -5.20 -11.33
CA THR A 169 9.19 -4.88 -12.46
C THR A 169 9.08 -3.40 -12.76
N LEU A 170 10.18 -2.65 -12.58
CA LEU A 170 10.20 -1.22 -12.86
C LEU A 170 10.33 -0.98 -14.36
N THR A 171 9.40 -0.18 -14.91
CA THR A 171 9.44 0.25 -16.32
C THR A 171 9.40 1.77 -16.41
N PRO A 172 9.79 2.36 -17.57
CA PRO A 172 9.69 3.81 -17.78
C PRO A 172 8.25 4.36 -17.61
N SER A 173 7.24 3.56 -17.96
CA SER A 173 5.83 3.90 -17.82
C SER A 173 5.31 3.77 -16.38
N GLY A 174 5.94 2.92 -15.57
CA GLY A 174 5.56 2.65 -14.18
C GLY A 174 5.89 1.22 -13.77
N PRO A 175 5.60 0.83 -12.52
CA PRO A 175 5.80 -0.53 -12.08
C PRO A 175 4.74 -1.46 -12.67
N ILE A 176 5.17 -2.65 -13.04
CA ILE A 176 4.31 -3.79 -13.38
C ILE A 176 4.40 -4.75 -12.20
N TYR A 177 3.24 -5.14 -11.66
CA TYR A 177 3.15 -6.09 -10.55
C TYR A 177 2.66 -7.45 -11.04
N GLU A 178 3.29 -8.50 -10.53
CA GLU A 178 2.94 -9.89 -10.78
C GLU A 178 2.72 -10.57 -9.43
N ASP A 179 1.60 -11.29 -9.29
CA ASP A 179 1.32 -12.07 -8.09
C ASP A 179 2.15 -13.34 -8.11
N LEU A 180 2.97 -13.52 -7.06
CA LEU A 180 3.80 -14.72 -6.92
C LEU A 180 3.05 -15.79 -6.13
N ILE A 181 2.54 -15.43 -4.96
CA ILE A 181 1.84 -16.34 -4.05
C ILE A 181 0.73 -15.59 -3.33
N GLU A 182 -0.46 -16.20 -3.30
CA GLU A 182 -1.57 -15.74 -2.46
C GLU A 182 -1.66 -16.57 -1.18
N TYR A 183 -1.87 -15.90 -0.06
CA TYR A 183 -2.07 -16.50 1.25
C TYR A 183 -3.44 -16.10 1.77
N ARG A 184 -4.25 -17.09 2.13
CA ARG A 184 -5.58 -16.87 2.72
C ARG A 184 -5.50 -16.84 4.24
N LEU A 185 -6.20 -15.86 4.83
CA LEU A 185 -6.42 -15.74 6.26
C LEU A 185 -7.58 -16.62 6.73
#